data_152532f25117604dc75f58f69b07cc9a
#
_entry.id   152532f25117604dc75f58f69b07cc9a
#
_cell.length_a   1.000
_cell.length_b   1.000
_cell.length_c   1.000
_cell.angle_alpha   90.00
_cell.angle_beta   90.00
_cell.angle_gamma   90.00
#
_symmetry.space_group_name_H-M   'P 1'
#
loop_
_entity.id
_entity.type
_entity.pdbx_description
1 polymer ?
#
loop_
_entity_poly.entity_id
_entity_poly.type
_entity_poly.pdbx_seq_one_letter_code
_entity_poly.pdbx_strand_id
1 'polypeptide(L)'
;MPSYGVAFFVAVAAALFMTPLVIKLAFKTGALDKPDARKVHKKPIPRIGGLGIYAAFMAAMAVYLSANELPEDVGQGMVGLMIGGTLIVILGLIDDYSNLPAKVKLIGQIVCAAVAVGFGVRIDFITDPFGDILYLYDYVTIPGSIFWMVGLTNTVNLIDGLDGLAAGVSTIASVTIFLVALQQNIILVAVVTAALAGAAFGFLWYNFNPAKIFMGDTGSMFLGFMLSGISIIGAVKSATTIALIVPILALGLPILDTTFAIVRRYRGGVPIFKPDKGHLHHRLLNLGFTQRQAVLLMYVISALLGFSAIAMTEVSSSLAVMIMVGVVAAVLYGAKRIGIFRMNTTTSAQGR
;
A
#
# COMPACT_ATOMS: atom_id res chain seq x y z
N MET A 1 27.18 8.76 -4.06
CA MET A 1 25.97 8.61 -3.22
C MET A 1 25.70 7.12 -3.06
N PRO A 2 25.18 6.65 -1.92
CA PRO A 2 24.71 5.27 -1.80
C PRO A 2 23.65 4.96 -2.86
N SER A 3 23.59 3.73 -3.38
CA SER A 3 22.70 3.32 -4.47
C SER A 3 21.21 3.60 -4.19
N TYR A 4 20.76 3.43 -2.93
CA TYR A 4 19.39 3.76 -2.52
C TYR A 4 19.07 5.26 -2.57
N GLY A 5 20.07 6.14 -2.30
CA GLY A 5 19.89 7.59 -2.45
C GLY A 5 19.71 7.99 -3.92
N VAL A 6 20.51 7.38 -4.82
CA VAL A 6 20.38 7.59 -6.27
C VAL A 6 18.98 7.12 -6.71
N ALA A 7 18.55 5.91 -6.30
CA ALA A 7 17.25 5.36 -6.65
C ALA A 7 16.10 6.27 -6.20
N PHE A 8 16.15 6.82 -4.98
CA PHE A 8 15.16 7.76 -4.48
C PHE A 8 15.08 9.03 -5.34
N PHE A 9 16.19 9.71 -5.55
CA PHE A 9 16.17 10.98 -6.28
C PHE A 9 15.85 10.82 -7.78
N VAL A 10 16.29 9.72 -8.41
CA VAL A 10 15.91 9.39 -9.79
C VAL A 10 14.39 9.15 -9.85
N ALA A 11 13.81 8.40 -8.91
CA ALA A 11 12.38 8.15 -8.86
C ALA A 11 11.58 9.45 -8.65
N VAL A 12 12.01 10.34 -7.73
CA VAL A 12 11.36 11.65 -7.54
C VAL A 12 11.40 12.48 -8.82
N ALA A 13 12.58 12.63 -9.42
CA ALA A 13 12.74 13.42 -10.64
C ALA A 13 11.91 12.83 -11.81
N ALA A 14 11.93 11.51 -11.97
CA ALA A 14 11.14 10.83 -12.98
C ALA A 14 9.63 11.00 -12.72
N ALA A 15 9.15 10.91 -11.47
CA ALA A 15 7.74 11.12 -11.15
C ALA A 15 7.29 12.55 -11.44
N LEU A 16 8.11 13.55 -11.09
CA LEU A 16 7.84 14.96 -11.38
C LEU A 16 7.78 15.23 -12.89
N PHE A 17 8.60 14.55 -13.69
CA PHE A 17 8.62 14.69 -15.14
C PHE A 17 7.49 13.88 -15.82
N MET A 18 7.29 12.62 -15.42
CA MET A 18 6.33 11.71 -16.07
C MET A 18 4.88 12.07 -15.76
N THR A 19 4.57 12.54 -14.54
CA THR A 19 3.18 12.83 -14.15
C THR A 19 2.51 13.87 -15.05
N PRO A 20 3.13 15.01 -15.43
CA PRO A 20 2.55 15.92 -16.42
C PRO A 20 2.30 15.30 -17.79
N LEU A 21 3.15 14.34 -18.23
CA LEU A 21 2.94 13.61 -19.48
C LEU A 21 1.73 12.69 -19.39
N VAL A 22 1.58 12.01 -18.24
CA VAL A 22 0.41 11.15 -17.97
C VAL A 22 -0.87 12.00 -17.89
N ILE A 23 -0.83 13.19 -17.32
CA ILE A 23 -1.98 14.14 -17.35
C ILE A 23 -2.39 14.42 -18.79
N LYS A 24 -1.43 14.79 -19.66
CA LYS A 24 -1.71 15.04 -21.08
C LYS A 24 -2.26 13.80 -21.79
N LEU A 25 -1.69 12.63 -21.51
CA LEU A 25 -2.16 11.36 -22.04
C LEU A 25 -3.61 11.07 -21.62
N ALA A 26 -3.94 11.27 -20.35
CA ALA A 26 -5.30 11.05 -19.84
C ALA A 26 -6.33 11.93 -20.51
N PHE A 27 -6.01 13.21 -20.76
CA PHE A 27 -6.89 14.10 -21.55
C PHE A 27 -7.04 13.65 -23.01
N LYS A 28 -5.96 13.15 -23.63
CA LYS A 28 -5.98 12.65 -25.02
C LYS A 28 -6.79 11.35 -25.17
N THR A 29 -6.69 10.46 -24.18
CA THR A 29 -7.34 9.14 -24.22
C THR A 29 -8.73 9.12 -23.58
N GLY A 30 -9.12 10.22 -22.89
CA GLY A 30 -10.40 10.31 -22.20
C GLY A 30 -10.45 9.56 -20.86
N ALA A 31 -9.29 9.17 -20.30
CA ALA A 31 -9.19 8.53 -18.98
C ALA A 31 -9.39 9.56 -17.85
N LEU A 32 -10.60 10.09 -17.77
CA LEU A 32 -10.97 11.19 -16.88
C LEU A 32 -12.09 10.78 -15.94
N ASP A 33 -11.92 11.12 -14.67
CA ASP A 33 -12.99 11.05 -13.70
C ASP A 33 -13.91 12.27 -13.89
N LYS A 34 -15.12 12.03 -14.42
CA LYS A 34 -16.10 13.08 -14.71
C LYS A 34 -16.83 13.49 -13.42
N PRO A 35 -17.15 14.78 -13.25
CA PRO A 35 -17.99 15.25 -12.15
C PRO A 35 -19.34 14.53 -12.14
N ASP A 36 -19.78 14.11 -10.96
CA ASP A 36 -21.08 13.53 -10.69
C ASP A 36 -21.65 14.22 -9.44
N ALA A 37 -22.97 14.21 -9.24
CA ALA A 37 -23.67 14.78 -8.09
C ALA A 37 -23.16 14.28 -6.72
N ARG A 38 -22.44 13.15 -6.72
CA ARG A 38 -21.87 12.52 -5.52
C ARG A 38 -20.41 12.89 -5.28
N LYS A 39 -19.73 13.58 -6.24
CA LYS A 39 -18.30 13.86 -6.22
C LYS A 39 -18.01 15.30 -5.80
N VAL A 40 -16.90 15.51 -5.13
CA VAL A 40 -16.51 16.83 -4.60
C VAL A 40 -15.92 17.74 -5.68
N HIS A 41 -15.29 17.15 -6.72
CA HIS A 41 -14.65 17.92 -7.79
C HIS A 41 -15.66 18.40 -8.86
N LYS A 42 -15.47 19.62 -9.33
CA LYS A 42 -16.35 20.28 -10.32
C LYS A 42 -15.82 20.23 -11.77
N LYS A 43 -14.59 19.75 -11.96
CA LYS A 43 -13.93 19.63 -13.27
C LYS A 43 -13.47 18.19 -13.48
N PRO A 44 -13.41 17.68 -14.73
CA PRO A 44 -12.83 16.37 -15.01
C PRO A 44 -11.37 16.30 -14.53
N ILE A 45 -11.03 15.25 -13.79
CA ILE A 45 -9.68 15.01 -13.26
C ILE A 45 -9.13 13.71 -13.89
N PRO A 46 -7.89 13.74 -14.43
CA PRO A 46 -7.19 12.54 -14.89
C PRO A 46 -7.15 11.44 -13.82
N ARG A 47 -7.38 10.15 -14.18
CA ARG A 47 -7.47 9.06 -13.21
C ARG A 47 -6.45 7.91 -13.41
N ILE A 48 -5.49 8.06 -14.33
CA ILE A 48 -4.46 7.05 -14.60
C ILE A 48 -3.08 7.45 -14.06
N GLY A 49 -3.04 8.18 -12.94
CA GLY A 49 -1.80 8.71 -12.36
C GLY A 49 -0.80 7.63 -11.94
N GLY A 50 -1.28 6.43 -11.67
CA GLY A 50 -0.44 5.28 -11.36
C GLY A 50 0.60 4.95 -12.43
N LEU A 51 0.34 5.26 -13.71
CA LEU A 51 1.34 5.13 -14.77
C LEU A 51 2.57 6.00 -14.52
N GLY A 52 2.38 7.21 -13.94
CA GLY A 52 3.50 8.09 -13.58
C GLY A 52 4.34 7.51 -12.45
N ILE A 53 3.69 6.91 -11.43
CA ILE A 53 4.37 6.23 -10.32
C ILE A 53 5.15 5.02 -10.83
N TYR A 54 4.50 4.16 -11.63
CA TYR A 54 5.12 2.97 -12.21
C TYR A 54 6.32 3.32 -13.10
N ALA A 55 6.17 4.27 -14.03
CA ALA A 55 7.25 4.69 -14.91
C ALA A 55 8.44 5.27 -14.12
N ALA A 56 8.17 6.05 -13.07
CA ALA A 56 9.20 6.60 -12.21
C ALA A 56 9.95 5.53 -11.42
N PHE A 57 9.22 4.56 -10.86
CA PHE A 57 9.81 3.41 -10.18
C PHE A 57 10.68 2.59 -11.13
N MET A 58 10.17 2.25 -12.33
CA MET A 58 10.91 1.47 -13.32
C MET A 58 12.16 2.21 -13.83
N ALA A 59 12.10 3.54 -14.00
CA ALA A 59 13.26 4.35 -14.36
C ALA A 59 14.34 4.29 -13.28
N ALA A 60 13.99 4.38 -12.00
CA ALA A 60 14.93 4.27 -10.91
C ALA A 60 15.55 2.86 -10.82
N MET A 61 14.75 1.82 -11.01
CA MET A 61 15.22 0.44 -11.05
C MET A 61 16.13 0.18 -12.24
N ALA A 62 15.83 0.72 -13.42
CA ALA A 62 16.68 0.62 -14.60
C ALA A 62 18.06 1.26 -14.38
N VAL A 63 18.10 2.45 -13.74
CA VAL A 63 19.35 3.10 -13.37
C VAL A 63 20.14 2.26 -12.36
N TYR A 64 19.47 1.68 -11.36
CA TYR A 64 20.15 0.81 -10.39
C TYR A 64 20.73 -0.43 -11.07
N LEU A 65 19.96 -1.13 -11.90
CA LEU A 65 20.36 -2.36 -12.57
C LEU A 65 21.41 -2.14 -13.67
N SER A 66 21.55 -0.93 -14.21
CA SER A 66 22.61 -0.61 -15.16
C SER A 66 24.01 -0.59 -14.52
N ALA A 67 24.10 -0.45 -13.20
CA ALA A 67 25.33 -0.33 -12.44
C ALA A 67 25.55 -1.47 -11.42
N ASN A 68 24.53 -2.31 -11.21
CA ASN A 68 24.55 -3.37 -10.18
C ASN A 68 23.86 -4.63 -10.70
N GLU A 69 24.38 -5.79 -10.34
CA GLU A 69 23.73 -7.07 -10.57
C GLU A 69 22.74 -7.36 -9.41
N LEU A 70 21.70 -8.14 -9.71
CA LEU A 70 20.80 -8.63 -8.68
C LEU A 70 21.49 -9.75 -7.90
N PRO A 71 21.42 -9.74 -6.56
CA PRO A 71 21.93 -10.84 -5.75
C PRO A 71 21.21 -12.16 -6.13
N GLU A 72 21.99 -13.26 -6.28
CA GLU A 72 21.45 -14.56 -6.73
C GLU A 72 20.29 -15.06 -5.86
N ASP A 73 20.38 -14.84 -4.56
CA ASP A 73 19.47 -15.36 -3.54
C ASP A 73 18.09 -14.66 -3.47
N VAL A 74 17.96 -13.45 -4.04
CA VAL A 74 16.70 -12.67 -4.08
C VAL A 74 16.37 -12.17 -5.49
N GLY A 75 17.27 -12.36 -6.43
CA GLY A 75 17.13 -11.83 -7.79
C GLY A 75 15.89 -12.39 -8.49
N GLN A 76 15.63 -13.68 -8.38
CA GLN A 76 14.44 -14.31 -8.98
C GLN A 76 13.15 -13.74 -8.38
N GLY A 77 13.05 -13.63 -7.05
CA GLY A 77 11.89 -13.04 -6.39
C GLY A 77 11.68 -11.58 -6.79
N MET A 78 12.78 -10.81 -6.94
CA MET A 78 12.69 -9.42 -7.41
C MET A 78 12.20 -9.33 -8.85
N VAL A 79 12.70 -10.18 -9.75
CA VAL A 79 12.20 -10.25 -11.14
C VAL A 79 10.72 -10.61 -11.17
N GLY A 80 10.30 -11.60 -10.38
CA GLY A 80 8.89 -11.98 -10.26
C GLY A 80 8.02 -10.85 -9.75
N LEU A 81 8.51 -10.08 -8.75
CA LEU A 81 7.82 -8.92 -8.22
C LEU A 81 7.68 -7.80 -9.26
N MET A 82 8.70 -7.55 -10.07
CA MET A 82 8.66 -6.56 -11.16
C MET A 82 7.69 -7.00 -12.27
N ILE A 83 7.70 -8.28 -12.66
CA ILE A 83 6.75 -8.82 -13.65
C ILE A 83 5.32 -8.74 -13.11
N GLY A 84 5.07 -9.24 -11.90
CA GLY A 84 3.75 -9.17 -11.25
C GLY A 84 3.28 -7.71 -11.07
N GLY A 85 4.20 -6.80 -10.70
CA GLY A 85 3.96 -5.36 -10.61
C GLY A 85 3.58 -4.72 -11.95
N THR A 86 4.18 -5.18 -13.04
CA THR A 86 3.80 -4.73 -14.39
C THR A 86 2.41 -5.26 -14.78
N LEU A 87 2.12 -6.52 -14.49
CA LEU A 87 0.81 -7.12 -14.76
C LEU A 87 -0.31 -6.44 -13.94
N ILE A 88 -0.05 -6.10 -12.68
CA ILE A 88 -1.03 -5.40 -11.84
C ILE A 88 -1.29 -3.97 -12.34
N VAL A 89 -0.28 -3.28 -12.89
CA VAL A 89 -0.45 -1.98 -13.55
C VAL A 89 -1.34 -2.11 -14.79
N ILE A 90 -1.13 -3.13 -15.61
CA ILE A 90 -1.97 -3.40 -16.78
C ILE A 90 -3.42 -3.68 -16.34
N LEU A 91 -3.62 -4.52 -15.33
CA LEU A 91 -4.94 -4.80 -14.75
C LEU A 91 -5.61 -3.53 -14.25
N GLY A 92 -4.89 -2.70 -13.48
CA GLY A 92 -5.39 -1.43 -12.97
C GLY A 92 -5.73 -0.43 -14.05
N LEU A 93 -4.92 -0.38 -15.11
CA LEU A 93 -5.19 0.46 -16.25
C LEU A 93 -6.48 0.04 -16.99
N ILE A 94 -6.68 -1.26 -17.19
CA ILE A 94 -7.93 -1.79 -17.75
C ILE A 94 -9.11 -1.43 -16.85
N ASP A 95 -8.96 -1.53 -15.54
CA ASP A 95 -10.00 -1.16 -14.56
C ASP A 95 -10.32 0.34 -14.60
N ASP A 96 -9.30 1.18 -14.66
CA ASP A 96 -9.47 2.64 -14.79
C ASP A 96 -10.23 3.06 -16.07
N TYR A 97 -10.14 2.31 -17.16
CA TYR A 97 -10.90 2.57 -18.39
C TYR A 97 -12.28 1.91 -18.40
N SER A 98 -12.39 0.68 -17.86
CA SER A 98 -13.55 -0.20 -18.10
C SER A 98 -14.42 -0.45 -16.86
N ASN A 99 -13.98 -0.04 -15.67
CA ASN A 99 -14.61 -0.33 -14.38
C ASN A 99 -14.97 -1.81 -14.23
N LEU A 100 -13.95 -2.65 -14.07
CA LEU A 100 -14.08 -4.10 -14.00
C LEU A 100 -14.98 -4.56 -12.85
N PRO A 101 -15.76 -5.63 -13.03
CA PRO A 101 -16.45 -6.28 -11.93
C PRO A 101 -15.48 -6.75 -10.84
N ALA A 102 -15.82 -6.58 -9.55
CA ALA A 102 -14.93 -6.91 -8.42
C ALA A 102 -14.36 -8.34 -8.47
N LYS A 103 -15.14 -9.32 -8.96
CA LYS A 103 -14.68 -10.70 -9.13
C LYS A 103 -13.58 -10.84 -10.18
N VAL A 104 -13.69 -10.14 -11.31
CA VAL A 104 -12.69 -10.15 -12.39
C VAL A 104 -11.40 -9.50 -11.91
N LYS A 105 -11.52 -8.35 -11.24
CA LYS A 105 -10.39 -7.65 -10.61
C LYS A 105 -9.67 -8.56 -9.61
N LEU A 106 -10.41 -9.24 -8.72
CA LEU A 106 -9.83 -10.16 -7.73
C LEU A 106 -9.09 -11.33 -8.40
N ILE A 107 -9.67 -11.96 -9.42
CA ILE A 107 -9.01 -13.04 -10.15
C ILE A 107 -7.72 -12.53 -10.81
N GLY A 108 -7.76 -11.37 -11.46
CA GLY A 108 -6.56 -10.76 -12.04
C GLY A 108 -5.46 -10.49 -10.99
N GLN A 109 -5.82 -9.99 -9.81
CA GLN A 109 -4.89 -9.79 -8.71
C GLN A 109 -4.27 -11.11 -8.22
N ILE A 110 -5.07 -12.18 -8.11
CA ILE A 110 -4.59 -13.52 -7.75
C ILE A 110 -3.58 -14.03 -8.79
N VAL A 111 -3.86 -13.86 -10.08
CA VAL A 111 -2.93 -14.26 -11.15
C VAL A 111 -1.62 -13.47 -11.06
N CYS A 112 -1.67 -12.15 -10.88
CA CYS A 112 -0.46 -11.34 -10.71
C CYS A 112 0.36 -11.77 -9.49
N ALA A 113 -0.30 -12.05 -8.36
CA ALA A 113 0.35 -12.54 -7.15
C ALA A 113 0.94 -13.95 -7.34
N ALA A 114 0.22 -14.86 -8.02
CA ALA A 114 0.70 -16.19 -8.33
C ALA A 114 1.97 -16.17 -9.19
N VAL A 115 2.08 -15.22 -10.14
CA VAL A 115 3.31 -15.02 -10.91
C VAL A 115 4.47 -14.67 -9.98
N ALA A 116 4.31 -13.65 -9.11
CA ALA A 116 5.38 -13.27 -8.18
C ALA A 116 5.76 -14.42 -7.23
N VAL A 117 4.77 -15.15 -6.71
CA VAL A 117 4.96 -16.32 -5.82
C VAL A 117 5.68 -17.46 -6.56
N GLY A 118 5.37 -17.67 -7.84
CA GLY A 118 6.05 -18.66 -8.70
C GLY A 118 7.54 -18.36 -8.92
N PHE A 119 7.92 -17.07 -8.87
CA PHE A 119 9.32 -16.62 -8.91
C PHE A 119 9.98 -16.55 -7.52
N GLY A 120 9.34 -17.02 -6.46
CA GLY A 120 9.94 -17.12 -5.12
C GLY A 120 9.59 -16.00 -4.15
N VAL A 121 8.60 -15.14 -4.44
CA VAL A 121 8.07 -14.18 -3.46
C VAL A 121 7.14 -14.94 -2.51
N ARG A 122 7.71 -15.66 -1.53
CA ARG A 122 6.97 -16.58 -0.66
C ARG A 122 7.29 -16.38 0.81
N ILE A 123 6.29 -16.60 1.67
CA ILE A 123 6.44 -16.65 3.12
C ILE A 123 6.73 -18.12 3.49
N ASP A 124 8.00 -18.51 3.44
CA ASP A 124 8.42 -19.89 3.63
C ASP A 124 8.50 -20.30 5.12
N PHE A 125 8.58 -19.32 6.01
CA PHE A 125 8.63 -19.57 7.45
C PHE A 125 8.01 -18.40 8.24
N ILE A 126 7.67 -18.66 9.48
CA ILE A 126 7.24 -17.69 10.48
C ILE A 126 8.13 -17.89 11.71
N THR A 127 8.69 -16.82 12.25
CA THR A 127 9.43 -16.86 13.50
C THR A 127 8.48 -16.52 14.65
N ASP A 128 8.42 -17.37 15.67
CA ASP A 128 7.59 -17.15 16.84
C ASP A 128 8.18 -16.06 17.77
N PRO A 129 7.41 -15.52 18.74
CA PRO A 129 7.90 -14.52 19.67
C PRO A 129 9.06 -14.97 20.57
N PHE A 130 9.33 -16.28 20.65
CA PHE A 130 10.40 -16.87 21.46
C PHE A 130 11.65 -17.16 20.65
N GLY A 131 11.61 -16.99 19.32
CA GLY A 131 12.75 -17.11 18.42
C GLY A 131 12.81 -18.44 17.65
N ASP A 132 11.83 -19.33 17.81
CA ASP A 132 11.75 -20.57 17.05
C ASP A 132 11.27 -20.31 15.61
N ILE A 133 11.89 -20.96 14.63
CA ILE A 133 11.52 -20.83 13.22
C ILE A 133 10.61 -22.00 12.83
N LEU A 134 9.36 -21.67 12.47
CA LEU A 134 8.41 -22.63 11.93
C LEU A 134 8.43 -22.56 10.40
N TYR A 135 8.99 -23.57 9.75
CA TYR A 135 8.92 -23.71 8.29
C TYR A 135 7.55 -24.15 7.85
N LEU A 136 7.02 -23.47 6.82
CA LEU A 136 5.69 -23.75 6.29
C LEU A 136 5.81 -24.71 5.09
N TYR A 137 4.84 -25.61 4.94
CA TYR A 137 4.73 -26.44 3.75
C TYR A 137 4.15 -25.65 2.56
N ASP A 138 4.50 -26.03 1.34
CA ASP A 138 4.08 -25.33 0.10
C ASP A 138 2.56 -25.13 0.00
N TYR A 139 1.75 -26.06 0.49
CA TYR A 139 0.29 -25.94 0.50
C TYR A 139 -0.25 -24.85 1.44
N VAL A 140 0.59 -24.32 2.35
CA VAL A 140 0.31 -23.15 3.21
C VAL A 140 1.00 -21.91 2.68
N THR A 141 2.28 -22.04 2.32
CA THR A 141 3.15 -20.98 1.82
C THR A 141 2.57 -20.29 0.59
N ILE A 142 2.19 -21.07 -0.43
CA ILE A 142 1.70 -20.51 -1.70
C ILE A 142 0.39 -19.74 -1.52
N PRO A 143 -0.71 -20.33 -0.99
CA PRO A 143 -1.95 -19.60 -0.80
C PRO A 143 -1.82 -18.49 0.24
N GLY A 144 -1.00 -18.65 1.27
CA GLY A 144 -0.74 -17.63 2.28
C GLY A 144 -0.07 -16.40 1.70
N SER A 145 0.95 -16.59 0.84
CA SER A 145 1.65 -15.50 0.15
C SER A 145 0.75 -14.77 -0.86
N ILE A 146 -0.06 -15.51 -1.63
CA ILE A 146 -1.06 -14.92 -2.53
C ILE A 146 -2.09 -14.12 -1.73
N PHE A 147 -2.61 -14.68 -0.65
CA PHE A 147 -3.56 -13.99 0.22
C PHE A 147 -2.98 -12.69 0.79
N TRP A 148 -1.73 -12.72 1.26
CA TRP A 148 -1.02 -11.53 1.75
C TRP A 148 -0.90 -10.46 0.66
N MET A 149 -0.41 -10.83 -0.53
CA MET A 149 -0.22 -9.90 -1.63
C MET A 149 -1.54 -9.29 -2.11
N VAL A 150 -2.55 -10.10 -2.34
CA VAL A 150 -3.89 -9.65 -2.77
C VAL A 150 -4.56 -8.83 -1.66
N GLY A 151 -4.44 -9.24 -0.41
CA GLY A 151 -4.99 -8.55 0.75
C GLY A 151 -4.43 -7.13 0.86
N LEU A 152 -3.11 -6.96 0.84
CA LEU A 152 -2.47 -5.64 0.92
C LEU A 152 -2.72 -4.79 -0.32
N THR A 153 -2.75 -5.39 -1.51
CA THR A 153 -3.12 -4.70 -2.75
C THR A 153 -4.51 -4.06 -2.62
N ASN A 154 -5.50 -4.83 -2.16
CA ASN A 154 -6.86 -4.29 -1.95
C ASN A 154 -6.92 -3.29 -0.80
N THR A 155 -6.15 -3.51 0.25
CA THR A 155 -6.10 -2.61 1.42
C THR A 155 -5.61 -1.21 1.03
N VAL A 156 -4.54 -1.11 0.22
CA VAL A 156 -4.04 0.17 -0.30
C VAL A 156 -5.00 0.77 -1.33
N ASN A 157 -5.64 -0.06 -2.15
CA ASN A 157 -6.65 0.40 -3.10
C ASN A 157 -7.88 0.99 -2.39
N LEU A 158 -8.33 0.40 -1.28
CA LEU A 158 -9.49 0.89 -0.52
C LEU A 158 -9.23 2.20 0.24
N ILE A 159 -7.98 2.49 0.62
CA ILE A 159 -7.64 3.75 1.28
C ILE A 159 -7.51 4.92 0.30
N ASP A 160 -7.48 4.67 -1.02
CA ASP A 160 -7.39 5.71 -2.07
C ASP A 160 -8.72 6.44 -2.27
N GLY A 161 -9.27 6.99 -1.18
CA GLY A 161 -10.55 7.70 -1.16
C GLY A 161 -10.45 9.23 -1.01
N LEU A 162 -9.25 9.76 -0.74
CA LEU A 162 -8.99 11.20 -0.61
C LEU A 162 -7.70 11.60 -1.34
N ASP A 163 -7.69 12.83 -1.87
CA ASP A 163 -6.52 13.41 -2.55
C ASP A 163 -5.24 13.27 -1.71
N GLY A 164 -4.24 12.58 -2.23
CA GLY A 164 -2.94 12.38 -1.61
C GLY A 164 -2.89 11.28 -0.55
N LEU A 165 -4.02 10.72 -0.10
CA LEU A 165 -4.03 9.81 1.04
C LEU A 165 -3.22 8.54 0.77
N ALA A 166 -3.55 7.77 -0.27
CA ALA A 166 -2.86 6.52 -0.57
C ALA A 166 -1.40 6.73 -0.96
N ALA A 167 -1.10 7.78 -1.75
CA ALA A 167 0.27 8.12 -2.14
C ALA A 167 1.15 8.45 -0.91
N GLY A 168 0.64 9.29 0.00
CA GLY A 168 1.41 9.68 1.18
C GLY A 168 1.58 8.56 2.21
N VAL A 169 0.52 7.78 2.47
CA VAL A 169 0.61 6.61 3.36
C VAL A 169 1.57 5.57 2.79
N SER A 170 1.54 5.30 1.48
CA SER A 170 2.48 4.39 0.81
C SER A 170 3.92 4.93 0.84
N THR A 171 4.11 6.26 0.73
CA THR A 171 5.43 6.89 0.92
C THR A 171 5.95 6.64 2.33
N ILE A 172 5.13 6.88 3.37
CA ILE A 172 5.51 6.65 4.77
C ILE A 172 5.83 5.17 5.01
N ALA A 173 5.00 4.26 4.50
CA ALA A 173 5.24 2.82 4.61
C ALA A 173 6.55 2.40 3.91
N SER A 174 6.81 2.91 2.69
CA SER A 174 8.06 2.66 1.97
C SER A 174 9.28 3.17 2.72
N VAL A 175 9.21 4.38 3.31
CA VAL A 175 10.29 4.94 4.14
C VAL A 175 10.49 4.11 5.40
N THR A 176 9.43 3.65 6.05
CA THR A 176 9.53 2.76 7.22
C THR A 176 10.27 1.47 6.88
N ILE A 177 9.85 0.78 5.81
CA ILE A 177 10.49 -0.47 5.38
C ILE A 177 11.94 -0.20 4.91
N PHE A 178 12.20 0.93 4.26
CA PHE A 178 13.55 1.37 3.89
C PHE A 178 14.48 1.49 5.09
N LEU A 179 14.04 2.18 6.15
CA LEU A 179 14.85 2.38 7.36
C LEU A 179 15.14 1.04 8.06
N VAL A 180 14.14 0.18 8.17
CA VAL A 180 14.35 -1.17 8.71
C VAL A 180 15.28 -2.01 7.83
N ALA A 181 15.14 -1.94 6.50
CA ALA A 181 16.05 -2.63 5.59
C ALA A 181 17.50 -2.17 5.72
N LEU A 182 17.73 -0.87 5.98
CA LEU A 182 19.08 -0.34 6.29
C LEU A 182 19.63 -0.90 7.60
N GLN A 183 18.82 -0.93 8.67
CA GLN A 183 19.24 -1.51 9.95
C GLN A 183 19.61 -2.99 9.82
N GLN A 184 18.87 -3.71 8.97
CA GLN A 184 19.11 -5.15 8.71
C GLN A 184 20.16 -5.42 7.61
N ASN A 185 20.79 -4.38 7.03
CA ASN A 185 21.75 -4.46 5.93
C ASN A 185 21.20 -5.17 4.67
N ILE A 186 19.90 -5.09 4.41
CA ILE A 186 19.24 -5.68 3.23
C ILE A 186 19.20 -4.63 2.11
N ILE A 187 20.34 -4.40 1.48
CA ILE A 187 20.56 -3.27 0.54
C ILE A 187 19.57 -3.29 -0.63
N LEU A 188 19.26 -4.45 -1.21
CA LEU A 188 18.29 -4.51 -2.33
C LEU A 188 16.91 -4.03 -1.91
N VAL A 189 16.41 -4.46 -0.75
CA VAL A 189 15.11 -4.00 -0.20
C VAL A 189 15.16 -2.51 0.07
N ALA A 190 16.28 -1.98 0.60
CA ALA A 190 16.45 -0.55 0.82
C ALA A 190 16.41 0.25 -0.51
N VAL A 191 17.04 -0.25 -1.59
CA VAL A 191 17.00 0.40 -2.91
C VAL A 191 15.59 0.43 -3.48
N VAL A 192 14.90 -0.72 -3.46
CA VAL A 192 13.56 -0.85 -4.04
C VAL A 192 12.54 -0.02 -3.28
N THR A 193 12.61 -0.01 -1.94
CA THR A 193 11.73 0.83 -1.11
C THR A 193 12.04 2.32 -1.26
N ALA A 194 13.30 2.70 -1.40
CA ALA A 194 13.69 4.08 -1.70
C ALA A 194 13.15 4.54 -3.06
N ALA A 195 13.26 3.70 -4.10
CA ALA A 195 12.68 3.97 -5.42
C ALA A 195 11.16 4.12 -5.35
N LEU A 196 10.47 3.23 -4.62
CA LEU A 196 9.02 3.27 -4.45
C LEU A 196 8.57 4.51 -3.66
N ALA A 197 9.29 4.85 -2.58
CA ALA A 197 9.07 6.07 -1.80
C ALA A 197 9.25 7.32 -2.67
N GLY A 198 10.32 7.37 -3.46
CA GLY A 198 10.60 8.50 -4.36
C GLY A 198 9.53 8.66 -5.44
N ALA A 199 9.07 7.56 -6.05
CA ALA A 199 8.03 7.58 -7.06
C ALA A 199 6.68 8.08 -6.50
N ALA A 200 6.27 7.55 -5.34
CA ALA A 200 5.04 7.95 -4.66
C ALA A 200 5.10 9.40 -4.15
N PHE A 201 6.23 9.82 -3.57
CA PHE A 201 6.46 11.17 -3.08
C PHE A 201 6.47 12.21 -4.21
N GLY A 202 7.16 11.93 -5.33
CA GLY A 202 7.16 12.82 -6.49
C GLY A 202 5.78 12.96 -7.12
N PHE A 203 5.01 11.87 -7.18
CA PHE A 203 3.62 11.88 -7.63
C PHE A 203 2.71 12.70 -6.70
N LEU A 204 2.94 12.64 -5.37
CA LEU A 204 2.17 13.36 -4.36
C LEU A 204 2.12 14.87 -4.62
N TRP A 205 3.14 15.46 -5.25
CA TRP A 205 3.15 16.87 -5.66
C TRP A 205 1.96 17.26 -6.55
N TYR A 206 1.46 16.33 -7.35
CA TYR A 206 0.31 16.54 -8.24
C TYR A 206 -0.99 15.98 -7.68
N ASN A 207 -0.90 15.02 -6.76
CA ASN A 207 -2.05 14.31 -6.19
C ASN A 207 -2.52 14.89 -4.85
N PHE A 208 -1.68 15.67 -4.12
CA PHE A 208 -2.09 16.30 -2.86
C PHE A 208 -3.20 17.33 -3.08
N ASN A 209 -4.11 17.43 -2.11
CA ASN A 209 -5.32 18.27 -2.20
C ASN A 209 -5.03 19.77 -2.42
N PRO A 210 -5.61 20.44 -3.46
CA PRO A 210 -6.53 19.87 -4.46
C PRO A 210 -5.77 19.09 -5.55
N ALA A 211 -6.17 17.84 -5.80
CA ALA A 211 -5.49 16.98 -6.76
C ALA A 211 -5.65 17.48 -8.21
N LYS A 212 -4.53 17.43 -8.96
CA LYS A 212 -4.49 17.67 -10.41
C LYS A 212 -4.65 16.37 -11.21
N ILE A 213 -4.40 15.22 -10.56
CA ILE A 213 -4.52 13.89 -11.09
C ILE A 213 -4.81 12.91 -9.96
N PHE A 214 -5.70 11.96 -10.17
CA PHE A 214 -5.92 10.83 -9.27
C PHE A 214 -4.98 9.69 -9.61
N MET A 215 -4.61 8.92 -8.59
CA MET A 215 -3.76 7.75 -8.72
C MET A 215 -4.42 6.66 -9.57
N GLY A 216 -5.73 6.45 -9.36
CA GLY A 216 -6.52 5.38 -9.96
C GLY A 216 -6.19 4.00 -9.43
N ASP A 217 -6.90 3.00 -9.94
CA ASP A 217 -6.65 1.61 -9.63
C ASP A 217 -5.26 1.16 -10.12
N THR A 218 -4.78 1.75 -11.22
CA THR A 218 -3.42 1.56 -11.73
C THR A 218 -2.35 1.82 -10.66
N GLY A 219 -2.46 2.91 -9.91
CA GLY A 219 -1.42 3.29 -8.93
C GLY A 219 -1.62 2.66 -7.56
N SER A 220 -2.84 2.65 -7.06
CA SER A 220 -3.14 2.12 -5.72
C SER A 220 -2.90 0.61 -5.63
N MET A 221 -3.27 -0.16 -6.67
CA MET A 221 -2.95 -1.58 -6.74
C MET A 221 -1.45 -1.82 -6.92
N PHE A 222 -0.75 -1.02 -7.74
CA PHE A 222 0.70 -1.14 -7.90
C PHE A 222 1.43 -0.90 -6.57
N LEU A 223 1.13 0.17 -5.85
CA LEU A 223 1.77 0.47 -4.57
C LEU A 223 1.51 -0.64 -3.54
N GLY A 224 0.26 -1.12 -3.42
CA GLY A 224 -0.08 -2.21 -2.51
C GLY A 224 0.61 -3.52 -2.87
N PHE A 225 0.67 -3.86 -4.15
CA PHE A 225 1.35 -5.05 -4.65
C PHE A 225 2.85 -5.02 -4.39
N MET A 226 3.51 -3.90 -4.72
CA MET A 226 4.94 -3.74 -4.48
C MET A 226 5.28 -3.78 -2.99
N LEU A 227 4.56 -3.03 -2.16
CA LEU A 227 4.76 -3.04 -0.70
C LEU A 227 4.56 -4.43 -0.10
N SER A 228 3.56 -5.19 -0.56
CA SER A 228 3.32 -6.55 -0.09
C SER A 228 4.44 -7.52 -0.46
N GLY A 229 4.90 -7.49 -1.73
CA GLY A 229 5.98 -8.38 -2.19
C GLY A 229 7.33 -8.01 -1.58
N ILE A 230 7.65 -6.72 -1.47
CA ILE A 230 8.86 -6.23 -0.80
C ILE A 230 8.86 -6.67 0.67
N SER A 231 7.72 -6.64 1.34
CA SER A 231 7.61 -7.08 2.74
C SER A 231 7.91 -8.56 2.91
N ILE A 232 7.52 -9.40 1.97
CA ILE A 232 7.85 -10.84 1.96
C ILE A 232 9.36 -11.01 1.77
N ILE A 233 9.96 -10.39 0.74
CA ILE A 233 11.39 -10.50 0.45
C ILE A 233 12.22 -10.00 1.63
N GLY A 234 11.83 -8.91 2.27
CA GLY A 234 12.48 -8.36 3.45
C GLY A 234 12.35 -9.27 4.67
N ALA A 235 11.19 -9.87 4.90
CA ALA A 235 10.94 -10.78 6.02
C ALA A 235 11.77 -12.07 5.91
N VAL A 236 11.82 -12.67 4.72
CA VAL A 236 12.62 -13.88 4.45
C VAL A 236 14.11 -13.65 4.73
N LYS A 237 14.61 -12.45 4.41
CA LYS A 237 16.03 -12.11 4.66
C LYS A 237 16.35 -11.77 6.11
N SER A 238 15.40 -11.19 6.81
CA SER A 238 15.61 -10.77 8.20
C SER A 238 15.63 -11.96 9.19
N ALA A 239 14.90 -13.02 8.92
CA ALA A 239 14.73 -14.22 9.76
C ALA A 239 14.46 -13.92 11.26
N THR A 240 13.99 -12.70 11.57
CA THR A 240 13.71 -12.24 12.93
C THR A 240 12.22 -12.35 13.25
N THR A 241 11.90 -12.55 14.53
CA THR A 241 10.52 -12.58 15.07
C THR A 241 9.70 -11.35 14.62
N ILE A 242 10.37 -10.23 14.39
CA ILE A 242 9.74 -8.93 14.09
C ILE A 242 9.54 -8.73 12.58
N ALA A 243 10.11 -9.59 11.74
CA ALA A 243 10.17 -9.37 10.27
C ALA A 243 8.81 -9.17 9.61
N LEU A 244 7.77 -9.93 10.01
CA LEU A 244 6.41 -9.75 9.51
C LEU A 244 5.63 -8.64 10.23
N ILE A 245 6.04 -8.26 11.45
CA ILE A 245 5.37 -7.21 12.22
C ILE A 245 5.65 -5.84 11.60
N VAL A 246 6.88 -5.62 11.09
CA VAL A 246 7.27 -4.34 10.48
C VAL A 246 6.34 -3.94 9.33
N PRO A 247 6.10 -4.76 8.30
CA PRO A 247 5.16 -4.40 7.23
C PRO A 247 3.71 -4.27 7.71
N ILE A 248 3.29 -5.07 8.71
CA ILE A 248 1.96 -4.95 9.31
C ILE A 248 1.79 -3.58 9.97
N LEU A 249 2.78 -3.08 10.68
CA LEU A 249 2.74 -1.76 11.29
C LEU A 249 2.94 -0.64 10.27
N ALA A 250 3.87 -0.78 9.33
CA ALA A 250 4.11 0.20 8.27
C ALA A 250 2.83 0.45 7.42
N LEU A 251 2.06 -0.61 7.17
CA LEU A 251 0.76 -0.57 6.50
C LEU A 251 -0.41 -0.64 7.48
N GLY A 252 -0.16 -0.38 8.76
CA GLY A 252 -1.13 -0.60 9.84
C GLY A 252 -2.40 0.20 9.68
N LEU A 253 -2.31 1.46 9.25
CA LEU A 253 -3.50 2.28 9.02
C LEU A 253 -4.41 1.71 7.93
N PRO A 254 -3.95 1.40 6.70
CA PRO A 254 -4.74 0.72 5.69
C PRO A 254 -5.32 -0.62 6.16
N ILE A 255 -4.51 -1.47 6.79
CA ILE A 255 -4.93 -2.79 7.27
C ILE A 255 -6.06 -2.66 8.29
N LEU A 256 -5.92 -1.76 9.27
CA LEU A 256 -6.92 -1.52 10.29
C LEU A 256 -8.22 -0.98 9.71
N ASP A 257 -8.15 0.00 8.80
CA ASP A 257 -9.33 0.57 8.16
C ASP A 257 -10.14 -0.48 7.39
N THR A 258 -9.42 -1.33 6.61
CA THR A 258 -10.03 -2.44 5.88
C THR A 258 -10.60 -3.51 6.81
N THR A 259 -9.86 -3.90 7.85
CA THR A 259 -10.30 -4.90 8.83
C THR A 259 -11.56 -4.43 9.56
N PHE A 260 -11.59 -3.17 10.00
CA PHE A 260 -12.78 -2.59 10.63
C PHE A 260 -13.98 -2.53 9.68
N ALA A 261 -13.75 -2.24 8.39
CA ALA A 261 -14.81 -2.27 7.38
C ALA A 261 -15.39 -3.69 7.21
N ILE A 262 -14.54 -4.71 7.14
CA ILE A 262 -14.94 -6.12 7.04
C ILE A 262 -15.74 -6.56 8.28
N VAL A 263 -15.21 -6.30 9.48
CA VAL A 263 -15.86 -6.65 10.75
C VAL A 263 -17.22 -5.98 10.88
N ARG A 264 -17.33 -4.70 10.51
CA ARG A 264 -18.59 -3.95 10.56
C ARG A 264 -19.62 -4.51 9.60
N ARG A 265 -19.24 -4.85 8.36
CA ARG A 265 -20.14 -5.46 7.37
C ARG A 265 -20.61 -6.84 7.82
N TYR A 266 -19.68 -7.67 8.31
CA TYR A 266 -20.01 -9.00 8.84
C TYR A 266 -21.01 -8.93 9.99
N ARG A 267 -20.78 -8.04 10.99
CA ARG A 267 -21.72 -7.83 12.10
C ARG A 267 -23.05 -7.24 11.68
N GLY A 268 -23.07 -6.47 10.58
CA GLY A 268 -24.28 -5.87 10.01
C GLY A 268 -25.05 -6.79 9.07
N GLY A 269 -24.60 -8.04 8.84
CA GLY A 269 -25.24 -8.97 7.89
C GLY A 269 -25.20 -8.49 6.44
N VAL A 270 -24.24 -7.60 6.10
CA VAL A 270 -24.10 -7.00 4.77
C VAL A 270 -22.97 -7.68 4.01
N PRO A 271 -23.11 -7.96 2.69
CA PRO A 271 -22.03 -8.54 1.89
C PRO A 271 -20.72 -7.75 1.98
N ILE A 272 -19.60 -8.45 2.16
CA ILE A 272 -18.27 -7.83 2.38
C ILE A 272 -17.84 -6.93 1.20
N PHE A 273 -18.27 -7.24 -0.01
CA PHE A 273 -17.94 -6.49 -1.23
C PHE A 273 -18.86 -5.29 -1.51
N LYS A 274 -19.87 -5.03 -0.65
CA LYS A 274 -20.73 -3.85 -0.82
C LYS A 274 -19.95 -2.57 -0.46
N PRO A 275 -20.05 -1.47 -1.23
CA PRO A 275 -19.44 -0.19 -0.88
C PRO A 275 -19.82 0.27 0.53
N ASP A 276 -18.86 0.78 1.29
CA ASP A 276 -19.04 1.23 2.67
C ASP A 276 -18.52 2.67 2.85
N LYS A 277 -19.34 3.51 3.45
CA LYS A 277 -18.98 4.90 3.82
C LYS A 277 -18.46 5.00 5.26
N GLY A 278 -18.13 3.88 5.90
CA GLY A 278 -17.66 3.82 7.27
C GLY A 278 -16.14 3.87 7.44
N HIS A 279 -15.37 4.01 6.36
CA HIS A 279 -13.91 4.15 6.41
C HIS A 279 -13.47 5.34 7.27
N LEU A 280 -12.28 5.26 7.86
CA LEU A 280 -11.75 6.27 8.78
C LEU A 280 -11.78 7.67 8.18
N HIS A 281 -11.36 7.82 6.93
CA HIS A 281 -11.37 9.11 6.24
C HIS A 281 -12.79 9.72 6.13
N HIS A 282 -13.82 8.92 5.84
CA HIS A 282 -15.20 9.41 5.81
C HIS A 282 -15.68 9.84 7.20
N ARG A 283 -15.26 9.15 8.25
CA ARG A 283 -15.62 9.51 9.63
C ARG A 283 -14.97 10.81 10.06
N LEU A 284 -13.70 11.02 9.71
CA LEU A 284 -13.01 12.29 9.98
C LEU A 284 -13.70 13.46 9.28
N LEU A 285 -14.10 13.30 8.02
CA LEU A 285 -14.88 14.33 7.31
C LEU A 285 -16.23 14.58 7.99
N ASN A 286 -16.94 13.54 8.45
CA ASN A 286 -18.22 13.67 9.18
C ASN A 286 -18.06 14.34 10.56
N LEU A 287 -16.87 14.28 11.16
CA LEU A 287 -16.51 14.99 12.40
C LEU A 287 -16.15 16.46 12.14
N GLY A 288 -16.20 16.93 10.89
CA GLY A 288 -15.94 18.33 10.53
C GLY A 288 -14.50 18.63 10.12
N PHE A 289 -13.63 17.62 10.00
CA PHE A 289 -12.29 17.85 9.48
C PHE A 289 -12.35 18.17 7.97
N THR A 290 -11.53 19.10 7.52
CA THR A 290 -11.29 19.30 6.09
C THR A 290 -10.54 18.11 5.51
N GLN A 291 -10.60 17.92 4.19
CA GLN A 291 -9.88 16.83 3.51
C GLN A 291 -8.38 16.86 3.83
N ARG A 292 -7.74 18.03 3.79
CA ARG A 292 -6.32 18.18 4.15
C ARG A 292 -6.03 17.76 5.59
N GLN A 293 -6.86 18.19 6.54
CA GLN A 293 -6.68 17.84 7.95
C GLN A 293 -6.84 16.34 8.18
N ALA A 294 -7.85 15.70 7.55
CA ALA A 294 -8.05 14.28 7.64
C ALA A 294 -6.84 13.50 7.10
N VAL A 295 -6.33 13.88 5.92
CA VAL A 295 -5.16 13.25 5.30
C VAL A 295 -3.91 13.42 6.15
N LEU A 296 -3.63 14.64 6.64
CA LEU A 296 -2.46 14.89 7.50
C LEU A 296 -2.54 14.13 8.83
N LEU A 297 -3.72 14.02 9.44
CA LEU A 297 -3.92 13.21 10.65
C LEU A 297 -3.62 11.73 10.36
N MET A 298 -4.07 11.22 9.22
CA MET A 298 -3.79 9.83 8.81
C MET A 298 -2.30 9.61 8.53
N TYR A 299 -1.58 10.61 7.98
CA TYR A 299 -0.12 10.55 7.85
C TYR A 299 0.58 10.48 9.21
N VAL A 300 0.15 11.29 10.18
CA VAL A 300 0.70 11.25 11.55
C VAL A 300 0.50 9.87 12.16
N ILE A 301 -0.70 9.29 12.05
CA ILE A 301 -0.97 7.93 12.56
C ILE A 301 -0.07 6.90 11.86
N SER A 302 0.04 6.96 10.53
CA SER A 302 0.92 6.05 9.77
C SER A 302 2.39 6.21 10.17
N ALA A 303 2.86 7.45 10.37
CA ALA A 303 4.23 7.72 10.79
C ALA A 303 4.52 7.20 12.22
N LEU A 304 3.56 7.34 13.14
CA LEU A 304 3.68 6.79 14.49
C LEU A 304 3.73 5.26 14.49
N LEU A 305 2.91 4.61 13.68
CA LEU A 305 2.95 3.16 13.50
C LEU A 305 4.28 2.72 12.88
N GLY A 306 4.76 3.43 11.85
CA GLY A 306 6.05 3.19 11.24
C GLY A 306 7.23 3.39 12.21
N PHE A 307 7.20 4.44 13.00
CA PHE A 307 8.19 4.68 14.05
C PHE A 307 8.19 3.55 15.11
N SER A 308 7.01 3.09 15.51
CA SER A 308 6.89 1.94 16.42
C SER A 308 7.51 0.68 15.81
N ALA A 309 7.31 0.45 14.51
CA ALA A 309 7.92 -0.67 13.79
C ALA A 309 9.46 -0.58 13.82
N ILE A 310 10.03 0.60 13.53
CA ILE A 310 11.48 0.83 13.57
C ILE A 310 12.02 0.63 14.98
N ALA A 311 11.35 1.19 16.00
CA ALA A 311 11.78 1.04 17.38
C ALA A 311 11.79 -0.41 17.87
N MET A 312 10.85 -1.24 17.38
CA MET A 312 10.80 -2.66 17.74
C MET A 312 11.98 -3.47 17.20
N THR A 313 12.66 -3.04 16.15
CA THR A 313 13.84 -3.72 15.61
C THR A 313 15.11 -3.52 16.44
N GLU A 314 15.14 -2.51 17.30
CA GLU A 314 16.30 -2.15 18.13
C GLU A 314 16.22 -2.68 19.56
N VAL A 315 15.10 -3.27 19.97
CA VAL A 315 14.86 -3.68 21.35
C VAL A 315 14.76 -5.21 21.48
N SER A 316 14.84 -5.72 22.71
CA SER A 316 14.62 -7.14 22.97
C SER A 316 13.22 -7.59 22.57
N SER A 317 13.06 -8.88 22.23
CA SER A 317 11.77 -9.45 21.80
C SER A 317 10.65 -9.19 22.83
N SER A 318 10.95 -9.28 24.12
CA SER A 318 9.97 -9.00 25.17
C SER A 318 9.49 -7.56 25.16
N LEU A 319 10.39 -6.59 24.98
CA LEU A 319 10.03 -5.16 24.91
C LEU A 319 9.31 -4.86 23.59
N ALA A 320 9.68 -5.49 22.50
CA ALA A 320 8.98 -5.37 21.22
C ALA A 320 7.52 -5.83 21.32
N VAL A 321 7.27 -6.96 21.98
CA VAL A 321 5.89 -7.45 22.27
C VAL A 321 5.13 -6.45 23.14
N MET A 322 5.75 -5.86 24.17
CA MET A 322 5.11 -4.85 25.00
C MET A 322 4.74 -3.59 24.18
N ILE A 323 5.66 -3.10 23.33
CA ILE A 323 5.38 -1.98 22.42
C ILE A 323 4.20 -2.32 21.51
N MET A 324 4.19 -3.52 20.92
CA MET A 324 3.10 -3.96 20.04
C MET A 324 1.75 -3.98 20.77
N VAL A 325 1.70 -4.54 21.97
CA VAL A 325 0.48 -4.55 22.80
C VAL A 325 0.00 -3.13 23.09
N GLY A 326 0.93 -2.22 23.43
CA GLY A 326 0.63 -0.81 23.67
C GLY A 326 0.07 -0.11 22.44
N VAL A 327 0.69 -0.32 21.28
CA VAL A 327 0.23 0.22 19.97
C VAL A 327 -1.17 -0.29 19.64
N VAL A 328 -1.41 -1.59 19.74
CA VAL A 328 -2.73 -2.19 19.48
C VAL A 328 -3.78 -1.63 20.43
N ALA A 329 -3.47 -1.51 21.73
CA ALA A 329 -4.38 -0.95 22.71
C ALA A 329 -4.71 0.53 22.42
N ALA A 330 -3.71 1.34 22.04
CA ALA A 330 -3.89 2.75 21.66
C ALA A 330 -4.77 2.88 20.41
N VAL A 331 -4.53 2.05 19.39
CA VAL A 331 -5.33 2.02 18.18
C VAL A 331 -6.78 1.62 18.45
N LEU A 332 -7.01 0.57 19.22
CA LEU A 332 -8.36 0.13 19.58
C LEU A 332 -9.11 1.18 20.42
N TYR A 333 -8.41 1.83 21.34
CA TYR A 333 -8.96 2.93 22.14
C TYR A 333 -9.35 4.12 21.23
N GLY A 334 -8.46 4.55 20.33
CA GLY A 334 -8.72 5.62 19.37
C GLY A 334 -9.90 5.27 18.44
N ALA A 335 -9.92 4.06 17.90
CA ALA A 335 -11.00 3.54 17.06
C ALA A 335 -12.36 3.57 17.77
N LYS A 336 -12.38 3.18 19.05
CA LYS A 336 -13.59 3.26 19.90
C LYS A 336 -14.05 4.72 20.11
N ARG A 337 -13.12 5.64 20.37
CA ARG A 337 -13.42 7.07 20.56
C ARG A 337 -13.98 7.73 19.30
N ILE A 338 -13.43 7.42 18.13
CA ILE A 338 -13.92 7.93 16.83
C ILE A 338 -15.22 7.22 16.40
N GLY A 339 -15.64 6.20 17.16
CA GLY A 339 -16.89 5.48 16.89
C GLY A 339 -16.84 4.53 15.70
N ILE A 340 -15.64 4.03 15.31
CA ILE A 340 -15.45 3.14 14.14
C ILE A 340 -16.33 1.89 14.22
N PHE A 341 -16.66 1.42 15.43
CA PHE A 341 -17.51 0.25 15.67
C PHE A 341 -19.02 0.56 15.66
N ARG A 342 -19.44 1.84 15.58
CA ARG A 342 -20.86 2.21 15.54
C ARG A 342 -21.39 2.02 14.11
N MET A 343 -22.47 1.24 13.98
CA MET A 343 -23.21 1.16 12.71
C MET A 343 -23.89 2.50 12.42
N ASN A 344 -23.76 3.01 11.19
CA ASN A 344 -24.53 4.18 10.76
C ASN A 344 -26.00 3.75 10.59
N THR A 345 -26.84 4.07 11.56
CA THR A 345 -28.29 3.79 11.55
C THR A 345 -29.09 4.67 10.58
N THR A 346 -28.45 5.44 9.71
CA THR A 346 -29.10 6.43 8.83
C THR A 346 -29.66 5.85 7.51
N THR A 347 -29.68 4.52 7.31
CA THR A 347 -30.19 3.91 6.05
C THR A 347 -31.61 3.31 6.17
N SER A 348 -32.28 3.42 7.31
CA SER A 348 -33.65 2.85 7.51
C SER A 348 -34.78 3.85 7.43
N ALA A 349 -34.54 5.13 7.14
CA ALA A 349 -35.61 6.15 7.15
C ALA A 349 -36.05 6.66 5.75
N GLN A 350 -35.56 6.06 4.66
CA GLN A 350 -35.99 6.42 3.29
C GLN A 350 -36.63 5.24 2.52
N GLY A 351 -37.28 4.33 3.24
CA GLY A 351 -37.96 3.21 2.65
C GLY A 351 -39.31 2.96 3.36
N ARG A 352 -40.18 3.97 3.45
CA ARG A 352 -41.61 3.83 3.66
C ARG A 352 -42.36 4.81 2.79
#